data_92695b910e1dec23c8079c12049cfd30
#
_entry.id   92695b910e1dec23c8079c12049cfd30
#
_cell.length_a   1.000
_cell.length_b   1.000
_cell.length_c   1.000
_cell.angle_alpha   90.00
_cell.angle_beta   90.00
_cell.angle_gamma   90.00
#
_symmetry.space_group_name_H-M   'P 1'
#
loop_
_entity.id
_entity.type
_entity.pdbx_description
1 polymer ?
#
loop_
_entity_poly.entity_id
_entity_poly.type
_entity_poly.pdbx_seq_one_letter_code
_entity_poly.pdbx_strand_id
1 'polypeptide(L)'
;MTQEINFNKIQGTLVYVQMNEPVKAFTKPGAPVKPDEWKASVVLVDEDYVDALEAYGKSLDTLLSIKKVKAAEFPEKYKCDLPEGASKNVWILTFRKSTELGKTGKPVPDLYKPKVYEKVGNKMIEITTSKLVGNGSQGTISVDRFDRTSGGSSLYLKNLLVTELVEYIKQESDYEAGSEFDEDVETSKTPASKPKVETKVQPKKAKPPVDTDSEDIPF
;
A
#
# COMPACT_ATOMS: atom_id res chain seq x y z
N MET A 1 3.14 -12.47 -32.44
CA MET A 1 1.82 -12.37 -31.78
C MET A 1 1.89 -11.16 -30.86
N THR A 2 1.20 -10.09 -31.23
CA THR A 2 1.10 -8.89 -30.38
C THR A 2 0.18 -9.25 -29.20
N GLN A 3 0.74 -9.41 -28.01
CA GLN A 3 -0.10 -9.55 -26.81
C GLN A 3 -0.95 -8.29 -26.69
N GLU A 4 -2.27 -8.50 -26.59
CA GLU A 4 -3.19 -7.40 -26.32
C GLU A 4 -2.88 -6.84 -24.93
N ILE A 5 -2.42 -5.57 -24.89
CA ILE A 5 -2.01 -4.92 -23.64
C ILE A 5 -3.26 -4.58 -22.83
N ASN A 6 -3.40 -5.22 -21.68
CA ASN A 6 -4.48 -4.91 -20.74
C ASN A 6 -4.06 -3.81 -19.76
N PHE A 7 -4.33 -2.57 -20.11
CA PHE A 7 -3.96 -1.40 -19.30
C PHE A 7 -4.69 -1.31 -17.95
N ASN A 8 -5.71 -2.14 -17.70
CA ASN A 8 -6.41 -2.19 -16.42
C ASN A 8 -5.80 -3.21 -15.44
N LYS A 9 -4.86 -4.04 -15.89
CA LYS A 9 -4.18 -5.06 -15.08
C LYS A 9 -2.71 -5.11 -15.46
N ILE A 10 -1.87 -4.57 -14.62
CA ILE A 10 -0.43 -4.44 -14.88
C ILE A 10 0.31 -5.39 -13.96
N GLN A 11 1.01 -6.35 -14.55
CA GLN A 11 1.74 -7.40 -13.85
C GLN A 11 3.23 -7.08 -13.76
N GLY A 12 3.87 -7.48 -12.67
CA GLY A 12 5.32 -7.39 -12.48
C GLY A 12 5.74 -7.52 -11.02
N THR A 13 6.99 -7.20 -10.79
CA THR A 13 7.56 -7.15 -9.43
C THR A 13 7.05 -5.93 -8.69
N LEU A 14 6.55 -6.14 -7.49
CA LEU A 14 5.95 -5.08 -6.66
C LEU A 14 7.02 -4.42 -5.78
N VAL A 15 6.94 -3.10 -5.68
CA VAL A 15 7.78 -2.31 -4.77
C VAL A 15 6.96 -1.17 -4.14
N TYR A 16 7.29 -0.81 -2.90
CA TYR A 16 6.62 0.27 -2.15
C TYR A 16 5.10 0.15 -2.11
N VAL A 17 4.60 -1.03 -1.73
CA VAL A 17 3.16 -1.28 -1.53
C VAL A 17 2.75 -0.72 -0.17
N GLN A 18 1.91 0.30 -0.16
CA GLN A 18 1.35 0.95 1.02
C GLN A 18 -0.17 0.99 0.88
N MET A 19 -0.79 -0.16 1.12
CA MET A 19 -2.24 -0.37 0.96
C MET A 19 -2.93 -0.76 2.28
N ASN A 20 -2.17 -1.21 3.28
CA ASN A 20 -2.68 -1.51 4.62
C ASN A 20 -3.12 -0.22 5.33
N GLU A 21 -2.23 0.76 5.30
CA GLU A 21 -2.45 2.08 5.88
C GLU A 21 -2.13 3.14 4.83
N PRO A 22 -2.95 4.18 4.70
CA PRO A 22 -2.66 5.29 3.80
C PRO A 22 -1.46 6.08 4.33
N VAL A 23 -0.70 6.66 3.42
CA VAL A 23 0.47 7.47 3.73
C VAL A 23 0.26 8.91 3.31
N LYS A 24 0.96 9.82 3.96
CA LYS A 24 0.93 11.24 3.61
C LYS A 24 1.31 11.44 2.15
N ALA A 25 0.43 12.08 1.38
CA ALA A 25 0.73 12.44 0.02
C ALA A 25 1.80 13.54 -0.03
N PHE A 26 2.74 13.42 -0.97
CA PHE A 26 3.76 14.44 -1.15
C PHE A 26 3.12 15.78 -1.54
N THR A 27 3.37 16.80 -0.72
CA THR A 27 2.91 18.17 -0.96
C THR A 27 4.13 19.07 -1.10
N LYS A 28 4.19 19.84 -2.19
CA LYS A 28 5.26 20.83 -2.39
C LYS A 28 5.18 21.90 -1.31
N PRO A 29 6.31 22.45 -0.83
CA PRO A 29 6.29 23.57 0.10
C PRO A 29 5.43 24.73 -0.43
N GLY A 30 4.54 25.24 0.42
CA GLY A 30 3.61 26.32 0.07
C GLY A 30 2.35 25.91 -0.72
N ALA A 31 2.22 24.65 -1.12
CA ALA A 31 0.99 24.16 -1.72
C ALA A 31 0.00 23.64 -0.66
N PRO A 32 -1.33 23.63 -0.94
CA PRO A 32 -2.33 23.05 -0.05
C PRO A 32 -1.99 21.59 0.29
N VAL A 33 -2.17 21.23 1.57
CA VAL A 33 -1.95 19.86 2.05
C VAL A 33 -2.90 18.92 1.30
N LYS A 34 -2.35 17.86 0.74
CA LYS A 34 -3.12 16.81 0.07
C LYS A 34 -3.60 15.79 1.10
N PRO A 35 -4.76 15.16 0.88
CA PRO A 35 -5.20 14.04 1.69
C PRO A 35 -4.22 12.88 1.57
N ASP A 36 -4.23 12.01 2.57
CA ASP A 36 -3.44 10.77 2.55
C ASP A 36 -3.82 9.89 1.35
N GLU A 37 -2.92 9.00 0.96
CA GLU A 37 -3.10 8.17 -0.22
C GLU A 37 -2.65 6.73 0.02
N TRP A 38 -3.37 5.78 -0.55
CA TRP A 38 -2.84 4.44 -0.78
C TRP A 38 -2.02 4.45 -2.05
N LYS A 39 -0.94 3.67 -2.07
CA LYS A 39 -0.10 3.55 -3.26
C LYS A 39 0.47 2.15 -3.43
N ALA A 40 0.68 1.77 -4.69
CA ALA A 40 1.41 0.58 -5.07
C ALA A 40 2.21 0.86 -6.33
N SER A 41 3.40 0.31 -6.40
CA SER A 41 4.28 0.44 -7.56
C SER A 41 4.63 -0.93 -8.12
N VAL A 42 4.74 -0.99 -9.44
CA VAL A 42 5.16 -2.18 -10.18
C VAL A 42 6.39 -1.85 -11.02
N VAL A 43 7.32 -2.78 -11.05
CA VAL A 43 8.54 -2.70 -11.86
C VAL A 43 8.26 -3.30 -13.23
N LEU A 44 8.56 -2.56 -14.27
CA LEU A 44 8.46 -2.96 -15.67
C LEU A 44 9.88 -3.07 -16.24
N VAL A 45 10.12 -4.10 -17.04
CA VAL A 45 11.43 -4.39 -17.64
C VAL A 45 11.44 -4.23 -19.16
N ASP A 46 10.26 -4.23 -19.77
CA ASP A 46 10.05 -4.11 -21.22
C ASP A 46 9.79 -2.64 -21.61
N GLU A 47 10.71 -2.06 -22.38
CA GLU A 47 10.63 -0.66 -22.83
C GLU A 47 9.47 -0.45 -23.80
N ASP A 48 9.20 -1.39 -24.70
CA ASP A 48 8.10 -1.29 -25.68
C ASP A 48 6.74 -1.26 -24.94
N TYR A 49 6.62 -2.04 -23.87
CA TYR A 49 5.43 -2.02 -23.01
C TYR A 49 5.27 -0.69 -22.27
N VAL A 50 6.37 -0.10 -21.80
CA VAL A 50 6.36 1.22 -21.14
C VAL A 50 5.95 2.30 -22.12
N ASP A 51 6.48 2.30 -23.34
CA ASP A 51 6.12 3.27 -24.38
C ASP A 51 4.63 3.17 -24.74
N ALA A 52 4.10 1.95 -24.83
CA ALA A 52 2.67 1.72 -25.06
C ALA A 52 1.80 2.23 -23.91
N LEU A 53 2.23 2.06 -22.64
CA LEU A 53 1.57 2.63 -21.47
C LEU A 53 1.58 4.15 -21.47
N GLU A 54 2.71 4.78 -21.83
CA GLU A 54 2.79 6.24 -21.95
C GLU A 54 1.88 6.77 -23.06
N ALA A 55 1.86 6.09 -24.22
CA ALA A 55 0.96 6.44 -25.32
C ALA A 55 -0.52 6.32 -24.89
N TYR A 56 -0.87 5.27 -24.15
CA TYR A 56 -2.21 5.11 -23.57
C TYR A 56 -2.53 6.23 -22.58
N GLY A 57 -1.61 6.56 -21.67
CA GLY A 57 -1.79 7.69 -20.76
C GLY A 57 -2.04 9.01 -21.50
N LYS A 58 -1.27 9.29 -22.53
CA LYS A 58 -1.46 10.49 -23.39
C LYS A 58 -2.82 10.49 -24.08
N SER A 59 -3.31 9.35 -24.57
CA SER A 59 -4.63 9.23 -25.18
C SER A 59 -5.78 9.53 -24.22
N LEU A 60 -5.55 9.35 -22.93
CA LEU A 60 -6.47 9.64 -21.83
C LEU A 60 -6.29 11.05 -21.24
N ASP A 61 -5.39 11.85 -21.77
CA ASP A 61 -4.95 13.12 -21.15
C ASP A 61 -4.56 12.94 -19.69
N THR A 62 -3.81 11.85 -19.39
CA THR A 62 -3.36 11.47 -18.07
C THR A 62 -1.83 11.30 -18.06
N LEU A 63 -1.19 11.89 -17.04
CA LEU A 63 0.23 11.67 -16.78
C LEU A 63 0.41 10.45 -15.89
N LEU A 64 1.01 9.40 -16.44
CA LEU A 64 1.41 8.23 -15.64
C LEU A 64 2.66 8.56 -14.81
N SER A 65 2.68 8.08 -13.58
CA SER A 65 3.84 8.24 -12.69
C SER A 65 4.86 7.13 -12.98
N ILE A 66 5.63 7.27 -14.06
CA ILE A 66 6.68 6.34 -14.45
C ILE A 66 8.04 6.96 -14.14
N LYS A 67 8.90 6.19 -13.48
CA LYS A 67 10.26 6.58 -13.13
C LYS A 67 11.26 5.57 -13.67
N LYS A 68 12.16 6.02 -14.54
CA LYS A 68 13.30 5.22 -15.04
C LYS A 68 14.38 5.12 -13.95
N VAL A 69 14.90 3.92 -13.73
CA VAL A 69 15.94 3.60 -12.75
C VAL A 69 16.98 2.73 -13.45
N LYS A 70 18.26 2.97 -13.19
CA LYS A 70 19.31 2.08 -13.69
C LYS A 70 19.24 0.73 -13.00
N ALA A 71 19.34 -0.35 -13.75
CA ALA A 71 19.28 -1.71 -13.22
C ALA A 71 20.33 -1.95 -12.11
N ALA A 72 21.54 -1.39 -12.27
CA ALA A 72 22.60 -1.52 -11.28
C ALA A 72 22.30 -0.83 -9.92
N GLU A 73 21.46 0.21 -9.91
CA GLU A 73 21.07 0.95 -8.70
C GLU A 73 19.82 0.34 -8.01
N PHE A 74 19.12 -0.54 -8.72
CA PHE A 74 17.82 -1.05 -8.28
C PHE A 74 17.89 -1.87 -7.00
N PRO A 75 18.78 -2.90 -6.85
CA PRO A 75 18.81 -3.74 -5.66
C PRO A 75 19.15 -2.97 -4.38
N GLU A 76 20.09 -2.03 -4.46
CA GLU A 76 20.45 -1.20 -3.32
C GLU A 76 19.29 -0.31 -2.88
N LYS A 77 18.61 0.30 -3.84
CA LYS A 77 17.53 1.26 -3.60
C LYS A 77 16.24 0.64 -3.12
N TYR A 78 15.86 -0.53 -3.66
CA TYR A 78 14.58 -1.16 -3.38
C TYR A 78 14.70 -2.36 -2.44
N LYS A 79 15.95 -2.74 -2.07
CA LYS A 79 16.24 -3.84 -1.13
C LYS A 79 15.58 -5.16 -1.56
N CYS A 80 15.56 -5.42 -2.85
CA CYS A 80 15.10 -6.67 -3.45
C CYS A 80 15.88 -6.94 -4.74
N ASP A 81 15.81 -8.18 -5.21
CA ASP A 81 16.51 -8.61 -6.42
C ASP A 81 15.99 -7.88 -7.66
N LEU A 82 16.87 -7.74 -8.65
CA LEU A 82 16.49 -7.19 -9.94
C LEU A 82 15.53 -8.16 -10.64
N PRO A 83 14.38 -7.68 -11.17
CA PRO A 83 13.46 -8.53 -11.89
C PRO A 83 14.10 -9.23 -13.07
N GLU A 84 13.65 -10.47 -13.35
CA GLU A 84 14.09 -11.24 -14.51
C GLU A 84 13.77 -10.48 -15.82
N GLY A 85 14.66 -10.55 -16.79
CA GLY A 85 14.54 -9.83 -18.06
C GLY A 85 14.95 -8.35 -18.00
N ALA A 86 15.35 -7.83 -16.84
CA ALA A 86 15.86 -6.47 -16.74
C ALA A 86 17.17 -6.30 -17.51
N SER A 87 17.25 -5.22 -18.31
CA SER A 87 18.45 -4.86 -19.08
C SER A 87 19.24 -3.75 -18.37
N LYS A 88 19.50 -2.64 -19.03
CA LYS A 88 20.21 -1.47 -18.47
C LYS A 88 19.36 -0.64 -17.52
N ASN A 89 18.06 -0.63 -17.77
CA ASN A 89 17.09 0.16 -17.01
C ASN A 89 15.87 -0.69 -16.65
N VAL A 90 15.19 -0.25 -15.60
CA VAL A 90 13.85 -0.68 -15.22
C VAL A 90 12.97 0.55 -15.02
N TRP A 91 11.68 0.39 -15.13
CA TRP A 91 10.72 1.48 -14.97
C TRP A 91 9.78 1.17 -13.81
N ILE A 92 9.61 2.13 -12.93
CA ILE A 92 8.72 2.03 -11.77
C ILE A 92 7.45 2.79 -12.08
N LEU A 93 6.36 2.07 -12.29
CA LEU A 93 5.03 2.66 -12.49
C LEU A 93 4.28 2.65 -11.16
N THR A 94 3.84 3.83 -10.74
CA THR A 94 3.15 4.01 -9.44
C THR A 94 1.71 4.43 -9.65
N PHE A 95 0.79 3.68 -9.05
CA PHE A 95 -0.62 4.05 -8.93
C PHE A 95 -0.97 4.47 -7.52
N ARG A 96 -1.94 5.38 -7.42
CA ARG A 96 -2.37 5.99 -6.16
C ARG A 96 -3.87 6.08 -6.10
N LYS A 97 -4.37 6.15 -4.87
CA LYS A 97 -5.77 6.47 -4.58
C LYS A 97 -5.84 7.31 -3.31
N SER A 98 -6.47 8.47 -3.41
CA SER A 98 -6.70 9.36 -2.26
C SER A 98 -7.65 8.71 -1.26
N THR A 99 -7.48 9.02 0.04
CA THR A 99 -8.42 8.65 1.10
C THR A 99 -9.71 9.47 1.07
N GLU A 100 -9.74 10.54 0.26
CA GLU A 100 -10.88 11.44 0.13
C GLU A 100 -11.41 11.48 -1.30
N LEU A 101 -12.73 11.67 -1.41
CA LEU A 101 -13.44 11.80 -2.69
C LEU A 101 -13.29 13.22 -3.24
N GLY A 102 -12.40 13.38 -4.22
CA GLY A 102 -12.28 14.59 -5.06
C GLY A 102 -12.48 15.92 -4.32
N LYS A 103 -13.38 16.76 -4.84
CA LYS A 103 -13.64 18.10 -4.31
C LYS A 103 -14.47 18.12 -3.02
N THR A 104 -15.06 17.01 -2.62
CA THR A 104 -15.96 16.98 -1.45
C THR A 104 -15.23 16.83 -0.13
N GLY A 105 -13.97 16.38 -0.14
CA GLY A 105 -13.21 16.07 1.08
C GLY A 105 -13.83 14.97 1.94
N LYS A 106 -14.85 14.26 1.44
CA LYS A 106 -15.47 13.15 2.18
C LYS A 106 -14.58 11.91 2.10
N PRO A 107 -14.47 11.14 3.19
CA PRO A 107 -13.73 9.89 3.16
C PRO A 107 -14.23 8.94 2.07
N VAL A 108 -13.30 8.20 1.46
CA VAL A 108 -13.66 7.12 0.52
C VAL A 108 -14.40 6.03 1.30
N PRO A 109 -15.63 5.64 0.87
CA PRO A 109 -16.36 4.54 1.49
C PRO A 109 -15.58 3.22 1.43
N ASP A 110 -15.76 2.36 2.44
CA ASP A 110 -15.01 1.10 2.58
C ASP A 110 -15.09 0.21 1.32
N LEU A 111 -16.24 0.21 0.65
CA LEU A 111 -16.44 -0.53 -0.60
C LEU A 111 -15.46 -0.13 -1.72
N TYR A 112 -15.01 1.11 -1.70
CA TYR A 112 -14.09 1.65 -2.72
C TYR A 112 -12.65 1.77 -2.25
N LYS A 113 -12.33 1.40 -1.00
CA LYS A 113 -10.94 1.32 -0.55
C LYS A 113 -10.19 0.24 -1.32
N PRO A 114 -8.94 0.47 -1.70
CA PRO A 114 -8.16 -0.54 -2.39
C PRO A 114 -7.87 -1.73 -1.45
N LYS A 115 -7.91 -2.94 -2.01
CA LYS A 115 -7.71 -4.18 -1.28
C LYS A 115 -6.55 -4.98 -1.83
N VAL A 116 -5.89 -5.72 -0.95
CA VAL A 116 -4.80 -6.65 -1.30
C VAL A 116 -5.31 -8.08 -1.18
N TYR A 117 -5.10 -8.85 -2.21
CA TYR A 117 -5.43 -10.28 -2.26
C TYR A 117 -4.17 -11.10 -2.49
N GLU A 118 -4.05 -12.21 -1.81
CA GLU A 118 -3.03 -13.23 -2.05
C GLU A 118 -3.64 -14.42 -2.77
N LYS A 119 -2.97 -14.92 -3.81
CA LYS A 119 -3.39 -16.13 -4.50
C LYS A 119 -2.74 -17.34 -3.83
N VAL A 120 -3.57 -18.15 -3.15
CA VAL A 120 -3.14 -19.40 -2.51
C VAL A 120 -3.82 -20.57 -3.23
N GLY A 121 -3.09 -21.26 -4.10
CA GLY A 121 -3.65 -22.27 -5.00
C GLY A 121 -4.70 -21.65 -5.93
N ASN A 122 -5.94 -22.14 -5.86
CA ASN A 122 -7.06 -21.62 -6.67
C ASN A 122 -7.93 -20.59 -5.93
N LYS A 123 -7.55 -20.18 -4.73
CA LYS A 123 -8.31 -19.22 -3.92
C LYS A 123 -7.61 -17.86 -3.87
N MET A 124 -8.39 -16.80 -3.81
CA MET A 124 -7.94 -15.45 -3.48
C MET A 124 -8.34 -15.13 -2.05
N ILE A 125 -7.36 -14.79 -1.22
CA ILE A 125 -7.55 -14.46 0.20
C ILE A 125 -7.26 -12.97 0.37
N GLU A 126 -8.17 -12.22 0.97
CA GLU A 126 -7.91 -10.83 1.31
C GLU A 126 -6.91 -10.74 2.46
N ILE A 127 -5.80 -10.04 2.22
CA ILE A 127 -4.70 -9.87 3.19
C ILE A 127 -4.44 -8.40 3.53
N THR A 128 -5.32 -7.49 3.16
CA THR A 128 -5.13 -6.03 3.26
C THR A 128 -4.66 -5.59 4.65
N THR A 129 -5.18 -6.18 5.72
CA THR A 129 -4.87 -5.81 7.11
C THR A 129 -4.03 -6.85 7.85
N SER A 130 -3.83 -8.03 7.28
CA SER A 130 -3.18 -9.15 7.96
C SER A 130 -1.72 -9.33 7.59
N LYS A 131 -1.32 -8.91 6.39
CA LYS A 131 0.06 -9.06 5.91
C LYS A 131 0.53 -7.78 5.21
N LEU A 132 1.82 -7.49 5.34
CA LEU A 132 2.46 -6.39 4.61
C LEU A 132 3.18 -6.96 3.38
N VAL A 133 2.91 -6.37 2.22
CA VAL A 133 3.55 -6.76 0.97
C VAL A 133 4.91 -6.08 0.87
N GLY A 134 5.97 -6.88 0.94
CA GLY A 134 7.34 -6.41 0.82
C GLY A 134 7.78 -6.21 -0.63
N ASN A 135 8.88 -5.49 -0.80
CA ASN A 135 9.51 -5.31 -2.09
C ASN A 135 10.00 -6.67 -2.63
N GLY A 136 9.88 -6.87 -3.93
CA GLY A 136 10.23 -8.14 -4.59
C GLY A 136 9.07 -9.12 -4.74
N SER A 137 7.92 -8.89 -4.09
CA SER A 137 6.71 -9.67 -4.32
C SER A 137 6.31 -9.63 -5.79
N GLN A 138 5.72 -10.73 -6.30
CA GLN A 138 5.16 -10.75 -7.65
C GLN A 138 3.64 -10.55 -7.60
N GLY A 139 3.10 -9.79 -8.55
CA GLY A 139 1.66 -9.55 -8.53
C GLY A 139 1.13 -8.71 -9.67
N THR A 140 -0.15 -8.39 -9.58
CA THR A 140 -0.90 -7.61 -10.57
C THR A 140 -1.61 -6.45 -9.90
N ILE A 141 -1.30 -5.24 -10.32
CA ILE A 141 -2.05 -4.04 -9.93
C ILE A 141 -3.27 -3.92 -10.85
N SER A 142 -4.44 -3.85 -10.25
CA SER A 142 -5.69 -3.53 -10.94
C SER A 142 -5.99 -2.03 -10.83
N VAL A 143 -6.39 -1.43 -11.94
CA VAL A 143 -6.58 0.02 -12.08
C VAL A 143 -8.00 0.31 -12.54
N ASP A 144 -8.63 1.31 -11.93
CA ASP A 144 -9.90 1.88 -12.37
C ASP A 144 -9.66 3.17 -13.17
N ARG A 145 -10.38 3.29 -14.27
CA ARG A 145 -10.45 4.51 -15.05
C ARG A 145 -11.67 5.34 -14.62
N PHE A 146 -11.46 6.62 -14.43
CA PHE A 146 -12.50 7.59 -14.16
C PHE A 146 -12.42 8.74 -15.17
N ASP A 147 -13.48 8.92 -15.95
CA ASP A 147 -13.56 10.01 -16.93
C ASP A 147 -13.96 11.31 -16.23
N ARG A 148 -13.15 12.35 -16.43
CA ARG A 148 -13.36 13.67 -15.82
C ARG A 148 -14.36 14.49 -16.60
N THR A 149 -15.24 15.21 -15.93
CA THR A 149 -16.20 16.12 -16.58
C THR A 149 -15.52 17.25 -17.35
N SER A 150 -14.29 17.61 -16.99
CA SER A 150 -13.46 18.62 -17.68
C SER A 150 -12.71 18.08 -18.89
N GLY A 151 -12.93 16.83 -19.28
CA GLY A 151 -12.19 16.12 -20.33
C GLY A 151 -11.02 15.32 -19.78
N GLY A 152 -10.61 14.30 -20.55
CA GLY A 152 -9.59 13.33 -20.13
C GLY A 152 -10.06 12.35 -19.06
N SER A 153 -9.16 11.47 -18.65
CA SER A 153 -9.44 10.45 -17.64
C SER A 153 -8.39 10.45 -16.55
N SER A 154 -8.68 9.81 -15.43
CA SER A 154 -7.71 9.52 -14.37
C SER A 154 -7.66 8.03 -14.12
N LEU A 155 -6.47 7.51 -13.84
CA LEU A 155 -6.27 6.11 -13.51
C LEU A 155 -5.96 6.00 -12.02
N TYR A 156 -6.75 5.23 -11.29
CA TYR A 156 -6.63 5.06 -9.84
C TYR A 156 -6.33 3.62 -9.47
N LEU A 157 -5.53 3.45 -8.42
CA LEU A 157 -5.32 2.18 -7.80
C LEU A 157 -6.67 1.59 -7.34
N LYS A 158 -6.98 0.38 -7.80
CA LYS A 158 -8.20 -0.35 -7.40
C LYS A 158 -7.88 -1.42 -6.39
N ASN A 159 -7.18 -2.46 -6.82
CA ASN A 159 -6.80 -3.59 -5.99
C ASN A 159 -5.43 -4.12 -6.39
N LEU A 160 -4.86 -4.95 -5.54
CA LEU A 160 -3.61 -5.66 -5.77
C LEU A 160 -3.85 -7.17 -5.61
N LEU A 161 -3.42 -7.96 -6.58
CA LEU A 161 -3.33 -9.41 -6.47
C LEU A 161 -1.86 -9.80 -6.36
N VAL A 162 -1.47 -10.40 -5.24
CA VAL A 162 -0.14 -10.95 -5.00
C VAL A 162 -0.14 -12.43 -5.37
N THR A 163 0.78 -12.84 -6.24
CA THR A 163 0.97 -14.23 -6.67
C THR A 163 2.11 -14.91 -5.95
N GLU A 164 3.15 -14.15 -5.61
CA GLU A 164 4.28 -14.58 -4.79
C GLU A 164 4.56 -13.51 -3.75
N LEU A 165 4.30 -13.80 -2.49
CA LEU A 165 4.44 -12.85 -1.40
C LEU A 165 5.83 -12.91 -0.79
N VAL A 166 6.52 -11.77 -0.79
CA VAL A 166 7.60 -11.46 0.14
C VAL A 166 6.98 -10.64 1.27
N GLU A 167 6.87 -11.22 2.46
CA GLU A 167 6.25 -10.53 3.59
C GLU A 167 7.23 -9.53 4.18
N TYR A 168 6.79 -8.27 4.35
CA TYR A 168 7.55 -7.25 5.05
C TYR A 168 7.24 -7.30 6.54
N ILE A 169 8.27 -7.60 7.34
CA ILE A 169 8.18 -7.59 8.80
C ILE A 169 8.72 -6.24 9.28
N LYS A 170 7.86 -5.42 9.88
CA LYS A 170 8.31 -4.18 10.53
C LYS A 170 9.28 -4.54 11.65
N GLN A 171 10.52 -4.07 11.56
CA GLN A 171 11.45 -4.16 12.67
C GLN A 171 11.11 -3.04 13.66
N GLU A 172 11.07 -3.35 14.96
CA GLU A 172 10.78 -2.35 16.00
C GLU A 172 11.78 -1.18 16.01
N SER A 173 12.98 -1.40 15.48
CA SER A 173 14.02 -0.37 15.31
C SER A 173 13.70 0.70 14.25
N ASP A 174 12.74 0.47 13.37
CA ASP A 174 12.35 1.46 12.35
C ASP A 174 11.50 2.61 12.94
N TYR A 175 11.24 2.57 14.25
CA TYR A 175 10.40 3.57 14.96
C TYR A 175 11.14 4.46 15.96
N GLU A 176 12.47 4.39 16.04
CA GLU A 176 13.24 5.42 16.76
C GLU A 176 13.52 6.65 15.86
N ALA A 177 12.48 7.16 15.21
CA ALA A 177 12.52 8.50 14.62
C ALA A 177 12.29 9.54 15.73
N GLY A 178 13.19 9.62 16.65
CA GLY A 178 13.18 10.57 17.77
C GLY A 178 14.54 10.73 18.42
N SER A 179 15.43 9.77 18.25
CA SER A 179 16.75 9.79 18.90
C SER A 179 17.79 10.70 18.20
N GLU A 180 17.47 11.27 17.04
CA GLU A 180 18.37 12.21 16.37
C GLU A 180 18.27 13.66 16.91
N PHE A 181 17.36 13.90 17.87
CA PHE A 181 17.15 15.24 18.45
C PHE A 181 17.40 15.31 19.95
N ASP A 182 17.90 14.24 20.57
CA ASP A 182 18.24 14.20 22.01
C ASP A 182 19.70 14.54 22.29
N GLU A 183 20.31 15.46 21.57
CA GLU A 183 21.48 16.20 22.07
C GLU A 183 20.97 17.53 22.63
N ASP A 184 20.98 17.62 23.97
CA ASP A 184 20.79 18.78 24.85
C ASP A 184 19.53 18.76 25.75
N VAL A 185 19.40 17.71 26.57
CA VAL A 185 18.70 17.87 27.85
C VAL A 185 19.58 17.34 28.97
N GLU A 186 20.18 18.26 29.71
CA GLU A 186 20.92 17.95 30.95
C GLU A 186 20.02 17.20 31.93
N THR A 187 20.38 15.96 32.21
CA THR A 187 19.73 15.14 33.23
C THR A 187 20.12 15.59 34.62
N SER A 188 19.21 16.22 35.34
CA SER A 188 19.28 16.27 36.78
C SER A 188 18.92 14.89 37.37
N LYS A 189 19.92 14.22 37.91
CA LYS A 189 19.81 12.97 38.65
C LYS A 189 19.04 13.19 39.95
N THR A 190 18.03 12.38 40.20
CA THR A 190 17.66 11.99 41.56
C THR A 190 17.20 10.51 41.58
N PRO A 191 17.77 9.69 42.48
CA PRO A 191 17.50 8.27 42.53
C PRO A 191 16.45 7.94 43.60
N ALA A 192 15.63 6.97 43.36
CA ALA A 192 15.08 6.03 44.37
C ALA A 192 13.80 5.38 43.84
N SER A 193 13.76 4.20 43.82
CA SER A 193 13.48 3.06 44.67
C SER A 193 12.41 2.17 44.03
N LYS A 194 12.78 0.90 43.90
CA LYS A 194 11.86 -0.21 43.66
C LYS A 194 10.89 -0.38 44.82
N PRO A 195 9.70 -0.88 44.58
CA PRO A 195 9.34 -2.11 45.31
C PRO A 195 8.80 -3.22 44.38
N LYS A 196 9.28 -4.35 44.69
CA LYS A 196 8.90 -5.70 44.36
C LYS A 196 7.60 -6.01 45.10
N VAL A 197 6.54 -6.45 44.39
CA VAL A 197 5.48 -7.25 45.03
C VAL A 197 5.04 -8.33 44.04
N GLU A 198 5.18 -9.53 44.55
CA GLU A 198 4.69 -10.78 44.00
C GLU A 198 3.17 -10.94 44.22
N THR A 199 2.58 -11.83 43.42
CA THR A 199 1.61 -12.86 43.81
C THR A 199 0.12 -12.55 43.58
N LYS A 200 -0.58 -13.21 42.79
CA LYS A 200 -1.36 -14.45 42.85
C LYS A 200 -2.48 -14.54 41.82
N VAL A 201 -2.41 -15.65 41.16
CA VAL A 201 -3.47 -16.24 40.34
C VAL A 201 -4.67 -16.62 41.21
N GLN A 202 -5.90 -16.34 40.76
CA GLN A 202 -7.02 -17.28 40.97
C GLN A 202 -8.14 -17.06 39.95
N PRO A 203 -8.75 -18.12 39.42
CA PRO A 203 -9.79 -18.08 38.41
C PRO A 203 -11.18 -17.96 39.00
N LYS A 204 -12.08 -17.21 38.43
CA LYS A 204 -13.52 -17.25 38.72
C LYS A 204 -14.35 -17.63 37.50
N LYS A 205 -14.96 -18.79 37.69
CA LYS A 205 -16.11 -19.48 37.13
C LYS A 205 -17.05 -18.66 36.23
N ALA A 206 -17.35 -19.33 35.14
CA ALA A 206 -18.49 -19.11 34.26
C ALA A 206 -19.85 -19.14 34.96
N LYS A 207 -20.80 -18.39 34.48
CA LYS A 207 -22.25 -18.62 34.65
C LYS A 207 -22.96 -18.50 33.30
N PRO A 208 -24.01 -19.28 33.11
CA PRO A 208 -24.57 -19.62 31.80
C PRO A 208 -25.64 -18.65 31.31
N PRO A 209 -26.14 -18.88 30.06
CA PRO A 209 -26.96 -17.93 29.30
C PRO A 209 -28.40 -17.89 29.82
N VAL A 210 -29.02 -16.73 29.64
CA VAL A 210 -30.47 -16.55 29.78
C VAL A 210 -31.02 -16.33 28.37
N ASP A 211 -31.81 -17.31 27.95
CA ASP A 211 -32.74 -17.20 26.85
C ASP A 211 -33.77 -16.12 27.16
N THR A 212 -34.09 -15.29 26.19
CA THR A 212 -35.42 -14.67 26.12
C THR A 212 -35.83 -14.57 24.65
N ASP A 213 -36.80 -15.40 24.40
CA ASP A 213 -37.63 -15.46 23.21
C ASP A 213 -38.41 -14.16 22.95
N SER A 214 -38.89 -14.19 21.72
CA SER A 214 -40.11 -13.58 21.17
C SER A 214 -40.01 -12.22 20.50
N GLU A 215 -40.24 -12.33 19.20
CA GLU A 215 -41.40 -11.82 18.44
C GLU A 215 -41.27 -10.34 18.08
N ASP A 216 -41.37 -9.90 16.89
CA ASP A 216 -42.29 -10.04 15.78
C ASP A 216 -41.74 -9.22 14.60
N ILE A 217 -41.85 -9.81 13.40
CA ILE A 217 -41.82 -9.10 12.13
C ILE A 217 -43.22 -8.54 11.91
N PRO A 218 -43.40 -7.35 11.29
CA PRO A 218 -43.79 -7.36 9.90
C PRO A 218 -43.37 -6.17 9.03
N PHE A 219 -43.21 -6.54 7.76
CA PHE A 219 -43.16 -5.77 6.50
C PHE A 219 -41.98 -4.87 6.21
#